data_b4da32c292d8ce711d45fba4879bfb15
#
_entry.id   b4da32c292d8ce711d45fba4879bfb15
#
_cell.length_a   1.000
_cell.length_b   1.000
_cell.length_c   1.000
_cell.angle_alpha   90.00
_cell.angle_beta   90.00
_cell.angle_gamma   90.00
#
_symmetry.space_group_name_H-M   'P 1'
#
loop_
_entity.id
_entity.type
_entity.pdbx_description
1 polymer ?
#
loop_
_entity_poly.entity_id
_entity_poly.type
_entity_poly.pdbx_seq_one_letter_code
_entity_poly.pdbx_strand_id
1 'polypeptide(L)'
;RKKLGVPEDIFIVFNGNRNQPRKRIDITIKSFIKFAKDKPDARLWLNMGNKDLGWDLIPLFKRIARDEGYDPKQKLILVGPSYDTNNCLPIEKLNKVYNACDIGINTCMGEGWGLVNFEHAATGKAQVVPDHTSLKEIFYNVPRMDIESWEVDRHYGLDRGIPSASHGAELLSYYYDNRDALKKDADWCYERACEPAFEWDNIGKQLLSIVNRTLNSQPPSAFKGFGTPARIN
;
A
#
# COMPACT_ATOMS: atom_id res chain seq x y z
N ARG A 1 -3.48 17.22 -12.38
CA ARG A 1 -4.93 16.97 -12.44
C ARG A 1 -5.49 17.35 -13.80
N LYS A 2 -5.31 18.58 -14.27
CA LYS A 2 -5.82 19.09 -15.57
C LYS A 2 -5.54 18.15 -16.75
N LYS A 3 -4.30 17.61 -16.86
CA LYS A 3 -3.91 16.67 -17.94
C LYS A 3 -4.61 15.30 -17.88
N LEU A 4 -5.21 14.96 -16.75
CA LEU A 4 -5.94 13.70 -16.52
C LEU A 4 -7.46 13.91 -16.50
N GLY A 5 -7.95 15.15 -16.75
CA GLY A 5 -9.37 15.49 -16.66
C GLY A 5 -9.94 15.38 -15.23
N VAL A 6 -9.08 15.53 -14.22
CA VAL A 6 -9.45 15.43 -12.81
C VAL A 6 -9.71 16.83 -12.27
N PRO A 7 -10.90 17.08 -11.65
CA PRO A 7 -11.20 18.37 -11.00
C PRO A 7 -10.19 18.72 -9.92
N GLU A 8 -9.91 20.01 -9.72
CA GLU A 8 -8.95 20.47 -8.72
C GLU A 8 -9.52 20.44 -7.29
N ASP A 9 -10.84 20.55 -7.16
CA ASP A 9 -11.60 20.68 -5.92
C ASP A 9 -12.01 19.35 -5.26
N ILE A 10 -11.53 18.21 -5.76
CA ILE A 10 -11.81 16.90 -5.18
C ILE A 10 -10.64 16.37 -4.35
N PHE A 11 -10.97 15.58 -3.31
CA PHE A 11 -10.00 14.86 -2.50
C PHE A 11 -9.90 13.40 -2.93
N ILE A 12 -8.73 12.97 -3.33
CA ILE A 12 -8.52 11.65 -3.92
C ILE A 12 -7.70 10.75 -2.98
N VAL A 13 -8.34 9.68 -2.51
CA VAL A 13 -7.69 8.56 -1.84
C VAL A 13 -7.25 7.54 -2.89
N PHE A 14 -5.97 7.17 -2.89
CA PHE A 14 -5.35 6.33 -3.91
C PHE A 14 -4.95 4.96 -3.37
N ASN A 15 -5.25 3.89 -4.13
CA ASN A 15 -4.64 2.57 -3.96
C ASN A 15 -4.26 1.99 -5.33
N GLY A 16 -2.97 1.76 -5.54
CA GLY A 16 -2.42 1.21 -6.78
C GLY A 16 -1.95 -0.24 -6.67
N ASN A 17 -2.30 -0.95 -5.60
CA ASN A 17 -1.96 -2.36 -5.46
C ASN A 17 -2.69 -3.22 -6.47
N ARG A 18 -2.11 -4.38 -6.80
CA ARG A 18 -2.78 -5.38 -7.62
C ARG A 18 -4.02 -5.93 -6.88
N ASN A 19 -5.13 -6.11 -7.61
CA ASN A 19 -6.36 -6.71 -7.07
C ASN A 19 -6.16 -8.20 -6.79
N GLN A 20 -5.66 -8.51 -5.60
CA GLN A 20 -5.39 -9.86 -5.08
C GLN A 20 -5.93 -10.03 -3.66
N PRO A 21 -6.30 -11.26 -3.23
CA PRO A 21 -6.88 -11.50 -1.90
C PRO A 21 -6.06 -10.91 -0.75
N ARG A 22 -4.73 -11.10 -0.72
CA ARG A 22 -3.88 -10.58 0.36
C ARG A 22 -3.76 -9.05 0.40
N LYS A 23 -4.15 -8.35 -0.68
CA LYS A 23 -4.12 -6.88 -0.74
C LYS A 23 -5.36 -6.24 -0.11
N ARG A 24 -6.39 -7.05 0.18
CA ARG A 24 -7.61 -6.67 0.90
C ARG A 24 -8.21 -5.37 0.37
N ILE A 25 -8.44 -5.30 -0.95
CA ILE A 25 -9.08 -4.14 -1.58
C ILE A 25 -10.51 -3.91 -1.05
N ASP A 26 -11.15 -4.96 -0.56
CA ASP A 26 -12.41 -4.88 0.17
C ASP A 26 -12.31 -3.98 1.42
N ILE A 27 -11.19 -4.04 2.16
CA ILE A 27 -10.94 -3.16 3.32
C ILE A 27 -10.68 -1.72 2.86
N THR A 28 -9.91 -1.52 1.78
CA THR A 28 -9.73 -0.18 1.17
C THR A 28 -11.08 0.46 0.86
N ILE A 29 -11.98 -0.28 0.20
CA ILE A 29 -13.32 0.20 -0.16
C ILE A 29 -14.15 0.51 1.08
N LYS A 30 -14.13 -0.36 2.10
CA LYS A 30 -14.84 -0.13 3.37
C LYS A 30 -14.33 1.12 4.09
N SER A 31 -13.00 1.27 4.20
CA SER A 31 -12.39 2.46 4.82
C SER A 31 -12.80 3.72 4.08
N PHE A 32 -12.71 3.71 2.75
CA PHE A 32 -13.10 4.87 1.94
C PHE A 32 -14.58 5.22 2.10
N ILE A 33 -15.49 4.26 2.01
CA ILE A 33 -16.93 4.51 2.10
C ILE A 33 -17.30 5.06 3.48
N LYS A 34 -16.76 4.50 4.57
CA LYS A 34 -16.96 5.02 5.92
C LYS A 34 -16.47 6.46 6.06
N PHE A 35 -15.28 6.77 5.53
CA PHE A 35 -14.70 8.10 5.51
C PHE A 35 -15.53 9.09 4.70
N ALA A 36 -16.03 8.68 3.52
CA ALA A 36 -16.60 9.59 2.51
C ALA A 36 -18.09 9.90 2.70
N LYS A 37 -18.75 9.38 3.75
CA LYS A 37 -20.20 9.51 3.96
C LYS A 37 -20.69 10.97 3.95
N ASP A 38 -19.93 11.85 4.55
CA ASP A 38 -20.22 13.29 4.70
C ASP A 38 -19.28 14.19 3.85
N LYS A 39 -18.50 13.60 2.92
CA LYS A 39 -17.51 14.29 2.11
C LYS A 39 -17.83 14.17 0.61
N PRO A 40 -18.65 15.11 0.07
CA PRO A 40 -19.13 15.02 -1.31
C PRO A 40 -18.02 15.12 -2.36
N ASP A 41 -16.91 15.75 -2.06
CA ASP A 41 -15.74 15.93 -2.92
C ASP A 41 -14.75 14.75 -2.88
N ALA A 42 -14.89 13.81 -1.92
CA ALA A 42 -14.01 12.66 -1.84
C ALA A 42 -14.21 11.65 -2.99
N ARG A 43 -13.10 11.11 -3.50
CA ARG A 43 -13.05 10.07 -4.54
C ARG A 43 -12.05 8.99 -4.16
N LEU A 44 -12.37 7.74 -4.50
CA LEU A 44 -11.44 6.62 -4.42
C LEU A 44 -10.87 6.34 -5.81
N TRP A 45 -9.55 6.39 -5.94
CA TRP A 45 -8.84 5.98 -7.15
C TRP A 45 -8.20 4.62 -6.94
N LEU A 46 -8.73 3.61 -7.63
CA LEU A 46 -8.15 2.27 -7.69
C LEU A 46 -7.41 2.11 -9.02
N ASN A 47 -6.06 2.14 -8.96
CA ASN A 47 -5.21 1.97 -10.13
C ASN A 47 -4.88 0.48 -10.33
N MET A 48 -5.90 -0.30 -10.67
CA MET A 48 -5.82 -1.76 -10.80
C MET A 48 -6.93 -2.30 -11.70
N GLY A 49 -6.79 -3.55 -12.16
CA GLY A 49 -7.83 -4.22 -12.94
C GLY A 49 -9.13 -4.43 -12.12
N ASN A 50 -10.28 -4.20 -12.76
CA ASN A 50 -11.58 -4.45 -12.13
C ASN A 50 -11.74 -5.91 -11.71
N LYS A 51 -11.25 -6.83 -12.56
CA LYS A 51 -11.17 -8.27 -12.29
C LYS A 51 -9.74 -8.73 -12.44
N ASP A 52 -9.27 -9.46 -11.45
CA ASP A 52 -7.96 -10.11 -11.43
C ASP A 52 -8.09 -11.35 -10.52
N LEU A 53 -7.10 -11.67 -9.71
CA LEU A 53 -7.14 -12.79 -8.76
C LEU A 53 -8.01 -12.50 -7.51
N GLY A 54 -8.41 -11.24 -7.30
CA GLY A 54 -9.23 -10.78 -6.17
C GLY A 54 -10.72 -10.68 -6.50
N TRP A 55 -11.27 -9.50 -6.30
CA TRP A 55 -12.71 -9.23 -6.42
C TRP A 55 -13.10 -8.65 -7.79
N ASP A 56 -14.37 -8.79 -8.17
CA ASP A 56 -14.98 -7.87 -9.14
C ASP A 56 -15.29 -6.56 -8.41
N LEU A 57 -14.44 -5.54 -8.64
CA LEU A 57 -14.42 -4.33 -7.82
C LEU A 57 -15.67 -3.46 -7.96
N ILE A 58 -16.25 -3.36 -9.16
CA ILE A 58 -17.45 -2.52 -9.38
C ILE A 58 -18.66 -3.06 -8.61
N PRO A 59 -19.03 -4.34 -8.73
CA PRO A 59 -20.11 -4.91 -7.91
C PRO A 59 -19.80 -4.86 -6.42
N LEU A 60 -18.53 -5.12 -6.03
CA LEU A 60 -18.13 -5.06 -4.63
C LEU A 60 -18.32 -3.66 -4.06
N PHE A 61 -17.85 -2.62 -4.77
CA PHE A 61 -18.01 -1.22 -4.34
C PHE A 61 -19.49 -0.84 -4.17
N LYS A 62 -20.32 -1.18 -5.17
CA LYS A 62 -21.77 -0.92 -5.11
C LYS A 62 -22.45 -1.64 -3.95
N ARG A 63 -22.08 -2.90 -3.68
CA ARG A 63 -22.62 -3.68 -2.57
C ARG A 63 -22.26 -3.05 -1.22
N ILE A 64 -20.97 -2.77 -0.99
CA ILE A 64 -20.52 -2.17 0.28
C ILE A 64 -21.15 -0.77 0.46
N ALA A 65 -21.23 0.02 -0.61
CA ALA A 65 -21.88 1.33 -0.57
C ALA A 65 -23.36 1.22 -0.16
N ARG A 66 -24.12 0.29 -0.76
CA ARG A 66 -25.51 0.03 -0.39
C ARG A 66 -25.64 -0.40 1.08
N ASP A 67 -24.79 -1.34 1.52
CA ASP A 67 -24.85 -1.91 2.87
C ASP A 67 -24.51 -0.83 3.93
N GLU A 68 -23.72 0.19 3.56
CA GLU A 68 -23.36 1.34 4.39
C GLU A 68 -24.29 2.57 4.19
N GLY A 69 -25.31 2.48 3.33
CA GLY A 69 -26.21 3.60 3.03
C GLY A 69 -25.54 4.77 2.32
N TYR A 70 -24.55 4.49 1.45
CA TYR A 70 -23.73 5.47 0.76
C TYR A 70 -24.08 5.56 -0.74
N ASP A 71 -24.21 6.77 -1.31
CA ASP A 71 -24.41 6.95 -2.76
C ASP A 71 -23.07 6.76 -3.50
N PRO A 72 -22.94 5.71 -4.33
CA PRO A 72 -21.71 5.39 -5.04
C PRO A 72 -21.46 6.25 -6.29
N LYS A 73 -22.41 7.12 -6.69
CA LYS A 73 -22.30 7.87 -7.94
C LYS A 73 -21.03 8.74 -7.99
N GLN A 74 -20.25 8.55 -9.06
CA GLN A 74 -19.03 9.31 -9.35
C GLN A 74 -17.98 9.30 -8.23
N LYS A 75 -18.03 8.32 -7.32
CA LYS A 75 -17.13 8.22 -6.18
C LYS A 75 -15.93 7.30 -6.42
N LEU A 76 -16.01 6.43 -7.40
CA LEU A 76 -14.96 5.49 -7.79
C LEU A 76 -14.33 5.89 -9.13
N ILE A 77 -13.02 6.10 -9.12
CA ILE A 77 -12.17 6.20 -10.31
C ILE A 77 -11.45 4.86 -10.44
N LEU A 78 -11.75 4.11 -11.48
CA LEU A 78 -11.13 2.82 -11.74
C LEU A 78 -10.41 2.86 -13.08
N VAL A 79 -9.15 2.49 -13.12
CA VAL A 79 -8.40 2.34 -14.36
C VAL A 79 -8.95 1.16 -15.13
N GLY A 80 -9.33 1.39 -16.37
CA GLY A 80 -10.19 0.57 -17.24
C GLY A 80 -10.03 -0.97 -17.19
N PRO A 81 -10.97 -1.70 -17.80
CA PRO A 81 -11.18 -3.13 -17.58
C PRO A 81 -10.06 -4.05 -18.10
N SER A 82 -9.13 -3.55 -18.91
CA SER A 82 -8.06 -4.32 -19.56
C SER A 82 -6.67 -4.07 -18.95
N TYR A 83 -6.59 -3.88 -17.64
CA TYR A 83 -5.30 -3.79 -16.97
C TYR A 83 -4.73 -5.19 -16.81
N ASP A 84 -4.03 -5.67 -17.82
CA ASP A 84 -3.22 -6.87 -17.74
C ASP A 84 -1.73 -6.51 -17.57
N THR A 85 -0.92 -7.51 -17.27
CA THR A 85 0.53 -7.35 -17.09
C THR A 85 1.25 -6.83 -18.34
N ASN A 86 0.62 -6.92 -19.52
CA ASN A 86 1.17 -6.47 -20.79
C ASN A 86 0.82 -5.01 -21.11
N ASN A 87 -0.14 -4.43 -20.37
CA ASN A 87 -0.64 -3.06 -20.53
C ASN A 87 -0.36 -2.18 -19.31
N CYS A 88 0.81 -2.31 -18.71
CA CYS A 88 1.23 -1.45 -17.61
C CYS A 88 1.27 0.02 -18.04
N LEU A 89 0.86 0.92 -17.15
CA LEU A 89 1.02 2.36 -17.39
C LEU A 89 2.52 2.68 -17.53
N PRO A 90 2.93 3.41 -18.58
CA PRO A 90 4.27 3.99 -18.63
C PRO A 90 4.56 4.82 -17.37
N ILE A 91 5.81 4.83 -16.91
CA ILE A 91 6.21 5.47 -15.66
C ILE A 91 5.83 6.95 -15.60
N GLU A 92 5.90 7.65 -16.73
CA GLU A 92 5.52 9.07 -16.83
C GLU A 92 4.01 9.29 -16.63
N LYS A 93 3.19 8.31 -17.03
CA LYS A 93 1.73 8.34 -16.79
C LYS A 93 1.43 7.99 -15.33
N LEU A 94 2.09 6.97 -14.79
CA LEU A 94 1.95 6.56 -13.40
C LEU A 94 2.34 7.70 -12.45
N ASN A 95 3.45 8.40 -12.72
CA ASN A 95 3.86 9.57 -11.97
C ASN A 95 2.78 10.69 -11.98
N LYS A 96 2.11 10.90 -13.12
CA LYS A 96 0.98 11.86 -13.17
C LYS A 96 -0.20 11.42 -12.31
N VAL A 97 -0.49 10.12 -12.26
CA VAL A 97 -1.54 9.57 -11.40
C VAL A 97 -1.17 9.78 -9.93
N TYR A 98 0.03 9.43 -9.51
CA TYR A 98 0.51 9.65 -8.14
C TYR A 98 0.40 11.13 -7.73
N ASN A 99 0.87 12.03 -8.57
CA ASN A 99 0.78 13.48 -8.30
C ASN A 99 -0.64 14.03 -8.27
N ALA A 100 -1.59 13.40 -8.98
CA ALA A 100 -2.99 13.82 -8.98
C ALA A 100 -3.75 13.49 -7.70
N CYS A 101 -3.30 12.49 -6.95
CA CYS A 101 -3.94 12.01 -5.74
C CYS A 101 -3.46 12.78 -4.50
N ASP A 102 -4.27 12.82 -3.43
CA ASP A 102 -3.98 13.57 -2.21
C ASP A 102 -3.32 12.71 -1.15
N ILE A 103 -3.74 11.45 -1.04
CA ILE A 103 -3.27 10.51 -0.01
C ILE A 103 -3.29 9.07 -0.53
N GLY A 104 -2.31 8.27 -0.13
CA GLY A 104 -2.27 6.84 -0.40
C GLY A 104 -2.88 6.01 0.73
N ILE A 105 -3.51 4.89 0.37
CA ILE A 105 -3.96 3.87 1.33
C ILE A 105 -3.48 2.49 0.90
N ASN A 106 -3.03 1.69 1.85
CA ASN A 106 -2.72 0.27 1.67
C ASN A 106 -3.42 -0.53 2.77
N THR A 107 -4.02 -1.65 2.41
CA THR A 107 -4.78 -2.50 3.32
C THR A 107 -4.32 -3.96 3.27
N CYS A 108 -3.10 -4.20 2.80
CA CYS A 108 -2.58 -5.55 2.64
C CYS A 108 -2.40 -6.30 3.98
N MET A 109 -2.49 -7.62 3.91
CA MET A 109 -2.23 -8.54 5.02
C MET A 109 -0.73 -8.80 5.25
N GLY A 110 0.15 -8.17 4.50
CA GLY A 110 1.60 -8.27 4.59
C GLY A 110 2.29 -7.85 3.30
N GLU A 111 3.40 -7.13 3.45
CA GLU A 111 4.25 -6.67 2.36
C GLU A 111 5.72 -6.96 2.66
N GLY A 112 6.48 -7.27 1.59
CA GLY A 112 7.94 -7.31 1.67
C GLY A 112 8.57 -5.92 1.63
N TRP A 113 7.95 -4.97 0.90
CA TRP A 113 8.36 -3.57 0.82
C TRP A 113 7.18 -2.61 0.77
N GLY A 114 6.23 -2.81 -0.15
CA GLY A 114 5.13 -1.89 -0.42
C GLY A 114 5.50 -0.83 -1.45
N LEU A 115 6.04 -1.26 -2.60
CA LEU A 115 6.56 -0.37 -3.66
C LEU A 115 5.58 0.73 -4.06
N VAL A 116 4.29 0.41 -4.22
CA VAL A 116 3.26 1.40 -4.61
C VAL A 116 3.17 2.57 -3.62
N ASN A 117 3.20 2.27 -2.32
CA ASN A 117 3.14 3.31 -1.30
C ASN A 117 4.46 4.07 -1.19
N PHE A 118 5.58 3.39 -1.38
CA PHE A 118 6.91 4.00 -1.37
C PHE A 118 7.09 4.96 -2.56
N GLU A 119 6.69 4.55 -3.77
CA GLU A 119 6.72 5.40 -4.96
C GLU A 119 5.76 6.59 -4.84
N HIS A 120 4.56 6.38 -4.29
CA HIS A 120 3.60 7.45 -4.06
C HIS A 120 4.09 8.44 -3.00
N ALA A 121 4.73 7.95 -1.92
CA ALA A 121 5.41 8.79 -0.92
C ALA A 121 6.52 9.64 -1.54
N ALA A 122 7.31 9.10 -2.48
CA ALA A 122 8.33 9.81 -3.22
C ALA A 122 7.78 10.95 -4.11
N THR A 123 6.46 11.05 -4.30
CA THR A 123 5.81 12.20 -4.93
C THR A 123 5.25 13.23 -3.93
N GLY A 124 5.64 13.13 -2.65
CA GLY A 124 5.20 14.05 -1.60
C GLY A 124 3.75 13.81 -1.18
N LYS A 125 3.38 12.55 -0.96
CA LYS A 125 2.02 12.18 -0.53
C LYS A 125 2.07 11.36 0.76
N ALA A 126 1.22 11.73 1.73
CA ALA A 126 1.04 10.96 2.95
C ALA A 126 0.46 9.56 2.66
N GLN A 127 0.78 8.60 3.52
CA GLN A 127 0.41 7.21 3.35
C GLN A 127 -0.32 6.68 4.58
N VAL A 128 -1.52 6.14 4.39
CA VAL A 128 -2.26 5.36 5.40
C VAL A 128 -1.96 3.89 5.16
N VAL A 129 -1.20 3.27 6.04
CA VAL A 129 -0.70 1.90 5.88
C VAL A 129 -0.96 1.08 7.16
N PRO A 130 -1.03 -0.25 7.08
CA PRO A 130 -1.22 -1.09 8.29
C PRO A 130 0.04 -1.14 9.16
N ASP A 131 -0.16 -1.25 10.48
CA ASP A 131 0.92 -1.31 11.49
C ASP A 131 1.55 -2.69 11.60
N HIS A 132 1.97 -3.25 10.46
CA HIS A 132 2.70 -4.52 10.42
C HIS A 132 3.64 -4.63 9.23
N THR A 133 4.52 -5.64 9.27
CA THR A 133 5.51 -5.98 8.23
C THR A 133 6.36 -4.79 7.78
N SER A 134 6.84 -4.76 6.56
CA SER A 134 7.71 -3.69 6.05
C SER A 134 7.08 -2.29 6.09
N LEU A 135 5.76 -2.20 5.95
CA LEU A 135 5.08 -0.90 5.97
C LEU A 135 5.18 -0.21 7.33
N LYS A 136 5.15 -0.97 8.44
CA LYS A 136 5.42 -0.47 9.79
C LYS A 136 6.85 0.09 9.90
N GLU A 137 7.82 -0.60 9.32
CA GLU A 137 9.24 -0.20 9.38
C GLU A 137 9.55 1.00 8.48
N ILE A 138 8.94 1.04 7.29
CA ILE A 138 9.17 2.13 6.33
C ILE A 138 8.48 3.40 6.78
N PHE A 139 7.21 3.32 7.21
CA PHE A 139 6.36 4.46 7.58
C PHE A 139 6.24 4.62 9.10
N TYR A 140 7.34 4.46 9.84
CA TYR A 140 7.35 4.40 11.31
C TYR A 140 6.93 5.70 12.01
N ASN A 141 7.03 6.84 11.35
CA ASN A 141 6.78 8.17 11.95
C ASN A 141 5.44 8.80 11.51
N VAL A 142 4.57 8.04 10.85
CA VAL A 142 3.21 8.49 10.51
C VAL A 142 2.17 7.58 11.18
N PRO A 143 0.93 8.06 11.40
CA PRO A 143 -0.15 7.23 11.90
C PRO A 143 -0.41 6.03 10.99
N ARG A 144 -0.55 4.84 11.57
CA ARG A 144 -0.78 3.57 10.87
C ARG A 144 -2.07 2.91 11.34
N MET A 145 -2.71 2.17 10.43
CA MET A 145 -3.93 1.43 10.74
C MET A 145 -3.65 0.28 11.71
N ASP A 146 -4.47 0.15 12.73
CA ASP A 146 -4.47 -0.98 13.63
C ASP A 146 -4.77 -2.29 12.91
N ILE A 147 -4.25 -3.37 13.46
CA ILE A 147 -4.55 -4.73 13.03
C ILE A 147 -5.70 -5.24 13.89
N GLU A 148 -6.86 -5.45 13.25
CA GLU A 148 -8.09 -5.86 13.89
C GLU A 148 -8.09 -7.35 14.27
N SER A 149 -7.45 -8.18 13.44
CA SER A 149 -7.33 -9.62 13.66
C SER A 149 -6.15 -10.22 12.91
N TRP A 150 -5.84 -11.47 13.21
CA TRP A 150 -4.79 -12.23 12.55
C TRP A 150 -5.36 -13.52 11.98
N GLU A 151 -4.94 -13.86 10.76
CA GLU A 151 -5.28 -15.12 10.08
C GLU A 151 -4.00 -15.91 9.77
N VAL A 152 -4.04 -17.20 9.93
CA VAL A 152 -2.94 -18.08 9.50
C VAL A 152 -3.07 -18.32 7.98
N ASP A 153 -2.05 -17.91 7.23
CA ASP A 153 -1.97 -18.20 5.80
C ASP A 153 -1.89 -19.71 5.56
N ARG A 154 -2.82 -20.23 4.78
CA ARG A 154 -2.95 -21.69 4.55
C ARG A 154 -1.78 -22.30 3.79
N HIS A 155 -1.08 -21.51 2.99
CA HIS A 155 0.00 -22.01 2.13
C HIS A 155 1.36 -21.96 2.85
N TYR A 156 1.57 -20.95 3.70
CA TYR A 156 2.88 -20.69 4.29
C TYR A 156 2.90 -20.84 5.82
N GLY A 157 1.74 -21.03 6.46
CA GLY A 157 1.63 -21.13 7.92
C GLY A 157 2.07 -19.85 8.65
N LEU A 158 2.04 -18.69 7.98
CA LEU A 158 2.43 -17.40 8.53
C LEU A 158 1.20 -16.63 8.98
N ASP A 159 1.33 -15.90 10.08
CA ASP A 159 0.30 -14.97 10.53
C ASP A 159 0.18 -13.77 9.60
N ARG A 160 -1.05 -13.47 9.16
CA ARG A 160 -1.43 -12.36 8.31
C ARG A 160 -2.30 -11.38 9.08
N GLY A 161 -1.86 -10.15 9.20
CA GLY A 161 -2.64 -9.10 9.87
C GLY A 161 -3.78 -8.57 8.99
N ILE A 162 -4.98 -8.50 9.54
CA ILE A 162 -6.15 -7.90 8.89
C ILE A 162 -6.28 -6.47 9.39
N PRO A 163 -6.06 -5.43 8.54
CA PRO A 163 -6.18 -4.04 8.96
C PRO A 163 -7.63 -3.65 9.28
N SER A 164 -7.79 -2.76 10.26
CA SER A 164 -9.10 -2.23 10.64
C SER A 164 -9.63 -1.23 9.61
N ALA A 165 -10.77 -1.57 8.99
CA ALA A 165 -11.43 -0.67 8.06
C ALA A 165 -11.94 0.62 8.75
N SER A 166 -12.34 0.53 10.01
CA SER A 166 -12.83 1.68 10.78
C SER A 166 -11.69 2.63 11.12
N HIS A 167 -10.57 2.11 11.65
CA HIS A 167 -9.40 2.95 11.92
C HIS A 167 -8.81 3.53 10.61
N GLY A 168 -8.83 2.80 9.49
CA GLY A 168 -8.48 3.36 8.19
C GLY A 168 -9.35 4.56 7.78
N ALA A 169 -10.66 4.50 8.05
CA ALA A 169 -11.57 5.62 7.82
C ALA A 169 -11.30 6.82 8.74
N GLU A 170 -10.99 6.56 10.02
CA GLU A 170 -10.62 7.59 10.99
C GLU A 170 -9.35 8.33 10.58
N LEU A 171 -8.31 7.62 10.14
CA LEU A 171 -7.07 8.22 9.65
C LEU A 171 -7.30 9.05 8.37
N LEU A 172 -8.13 8.57 7.44
CA LEU A 172 -8.49 9.35 6.26
C LEU A 172 -9.26 10.63 6.64
N SER A 173 -10.18 10.55 7.61
CA SER A 173 -10.91 11.72 8.14
C SER A 173 -9.97 12.69 8.83
N TYR A 174 -9.06 12.19 9.67
CA TYR A 174 -8.04 13.00 10.32
C TYR A 174 -7.24 13.84 9.31
N TYR A 175 -6.74 13.24 8.24
CA TYR A 175 -5.98 13.96 7.22
C TYR A 175 -6.85 14.88 6.34
N TYR A 176 -8.09 14.49 6.09
CA TYR A 176 -9.02 15.34 5.35
C TYR A 176 -9.35 16.61 6.12
N ASP A 177 -9.58 16.51 7.43
CA ASP A 177 -9.96 17.63 8.28
C ASP A 177 -8.74 18.45 8.74
N ASN A 178 -7.53 17.87 8.77
CA ASN A 178 -6.28 18.50 9.22
C ASN A 178 -5.25 18.58 8.10
N ARG A 179 -5.40 19.57 7.22
CA ARG A 179 -4.52 19.75 6.04
C ARG A 179 -3.07 20.01 6.39
N ASP A 180 -2.79 20.64 7.52
CA ASP A 180 -1.43 20.86 8.01
C ASP A 180 -0.77 19.55 8.44
N ALA A 181 -1.51 18.65 9.09
CA ALA A 181 -1.04 17.31 9.42
C ALA A 181 -0.80 16.49 8.15
N LEU A 182 -1.73 16.54 7.18
CA LEU A 182 -1.56 15.90 5.88
C LEU A 182 -0.27 16.36 5.21
N LYS A 183 -0.03 17.68 5.16
CA LYS A 183 1.17 18.24 4.54
C LYS A 183 2.44 17.82 5.29
N LYS A 184 2.46 17.92 6.60
CA LYS A 184 3.60 17.54 7.44
C LYS A 184 4.00 16.08 7.21
N ASP A 185 3.03 15.18 7.22
CA ASP A 185 3.29 13.75 7.05
C ASP A 185 3.60 13.38 5.60
N ALA A 186 3.09 14.15 4.61
CA ALA A 186 3.49 14.05 3.21
C ALA A 186 4.94 14.47 3.00
N ASP A 187 5.38 15.59 3.60
CA ASP A 187 6.76 16.06 3.56
C ASP A 187 7.69 15.00 4.17
N TRP A 188 7.34 14.45 5.34
CA TRP A 188 8.09 13.36 5.96
C TRP A 188 8.15 12.10 5.08
N CYS A 189 7.03 11.68 4.48
CA CYS A 189 6.98 10.54 3.56
C CYS A 189 7.91 10.74 2.36
N TYR A 190 7.97 11.95 1.83
CA TYR A 190 8.88 12.31 0.74
C TYR A 190 10.35 12.21 1.18
N GLU A 191 10.71 12.84 2.29
CA GLU A 191 12.07 12.79 2.84
C GLU A 191 12.51 11.35 3.08
N ARG A 192 11.62 10.55 3.69
CA ARG A 192 11.86 9.13 3.94
C ARG A 192 12.09 8.33 2.67
N ALA A 193 11.26 8.52 1.65
CA ALA A 193 11.39 7.80 0.39
C ALA A 193 12.63 8.21 -0.43
N CYS A 194 13.15 9.43 -0.20
CA CYS A 194 14.34 9.97 -0.84
C CYS A 194 15.63 9.79 -0.02
N GLU A 195 15.59 9.02 1.08
CA GLU A 195 16.80 8.76 1.86
C GLU A 195 17.87 8.05 1.03
N PRO A 196 19.16 8.47 1.13
CA PRO A 196 20.26 7.82 0.40
C PRO A 196 20.39 6.32 0.65
N ALA A 197 19.89 5.83 1.78
CA ALA A 197 19.87 4.40 2.11
C ALA A 197 19.06 3.56 1.11
N PHE A 198 18.11 4.16 0.40
CA PHE A 198 17.26 3.50 -0.59
C PHE A 198 17.71 3.70 -2.05
N GLU A 199 18.79 4.43 -2.28
CA GLU A 199 19.39 4.57 -3.60
C GLU A 199 20.06 3.27 -4.04
N TRP A 200 19.80 2.83 -5.25
CA TRP A 200 20.35 1.58 -5.79
C TRP A 200 21.87 1.54 -5.78
N ASP A 201 22.55 2.67 -6.03
CA ASP A 201 24.00 2.76 -5.98
C ASP A 201 24.56 2.47 -4.58
N ASN A 202 23.88 2.97 -3.54
CA ASN A 202 24.26 2.74 -2.16
C ASN A 202 23.95 1.30 -1.71
N ILE A 203 22.80 0.77 -2.13
CA ILE A 203 22.45 -0.66 -1.93
C ILE A 203 23.48 -1.56 -2.61
N GLY A 204 23.87 -1.25 -3.86
CA GLY A 204 24.90 -1.98 -4.60
C GLY A 204 26.26 -1.98 -3.89
N LYS A 205 26.70 -0.83 -3.38
CA LYS A 205 27.94 -0.72 -2.59
C LYS A 205 27.90 -1.56 -1.32
N GLN A 206 26.76 -1.54 -0.60
CA GLN A 206 26.56 -2.35 0.61
C GLN A 206 26.62 -3.86 0.27
N LEU A 207 25.94 -4.28 -0.79
CA LEU A 207 25.96 -5.67 -1.24
C LEU A 207 27.38 -6.13 -1.61
N LEU A 208 28.12 -5.32 -2.39
CA LEU A 208 29.52 -5.63 -2.73
C LEU A 208 30.39 -5.72 -1.48
N SER A 209 30.19 -4.85 -0.50
CA SER A 209 30.92 -4.90 0.79
C SER A 209 30.64 -6.22 1.52
N ILE A 210 29.39 -6.66 1.57
CA ILE A 210 28.99 -7.94 2.19
C ILE A 210 29.66 -9.10 1.45
N VAL A 211 29.57 -9.14 0.12
CA VAL A 211 30.19 -10.20 -0.70
C VAL A 211 31.70 -10.26 -0.46
N ASN A 212 32.40 -9.13 -0.54
CA ASN A 212 33.85 -9.07 -0.33
C ASN A 212 34.24 -9.52 1.08
N ARG A 213 33.50 -9.10 2.10
CA ARG A 213 33.74 -9.53 3.48
C ARG A 213 33.54 -11.05 3.61
N THR A 214 32.51 -11.60 3.00
CA THR A 214 32.23 -13.05 3.05
C THR A 214 33.30 -13.86 2.32
N LEU A 215 33.76 -13.41 1.17
CA LEU A 215 34.82 -14.08 0.39
C LEU A 215 36.18 -14.04 1.14
N ASN A 216 36.45 -12.97 1.86
CA ASN A 216 37.69 -12.79 2.62
C ASN A 216 37.61 -13.35 4.05
N SER A 217 36.42 -13.73 4.53
CA SER A 217 36.28 -14.42 5.81
C SER A 217 36.74 -15.87 5.66
N GLN A 218 37.56 -16.35 6.60
CA GLN A 218 37.86 -17.79 6.67
C GLN A 218 36.53 -18.56 6.81
N PRO A 219 36.32 -19.66 6.07
CA PRO A 219 35.15 -20.47 6.29
C PRO A 219 35.10 -20.86 7.76
N PRO A 220 33.93 -20.82 8.43
CA PRO A 220 33.81 -21.27 9.81
C PRO A 220 34.40 -22.66 9.86
N SER A 221 35.33 -22.87 10.79
CA SER A 221 36.02 -24.17 11.01
C SER A 221 34.98 -25.25 10.97
N ALA A 222 35.12 -26.13 10.01
CA ALA A 222 34.21 -27.19 9.57
C ALA A 222 32.90 -27.32 10.37
N PHE A 223 31.78 -27.18 9.70
CA PHE A 223 30.49 -27.70 10.19
C PHE A 223 30.74 -29.10 10.77
N LYS A 224 30.94 -29.19 12.07
CA LYS A 224 30.93 -30.46 12.77
C LYS A 224 29.50 -30.94 12.67
N GLY A 225 29.31 -31.90 11.75
CA GLY A 225 28.15 -32.64 11.40
C GLY A 225 26.79 -32.16 11.91
N PHE A 226 25.89 -31.87 11.01
CA PHE A 226 24.47 -32.02 11.29
C PHE A 226 24.30 -33.45 11.86
N GLY A 227 23.96 -33.54 13.13
CA GLY A 227 23.49 -34.80 13.69
C GLY A 227 22.36 -35.31 12.80
N THR A 228 22.32 -36.59 12.57
CA THR A 228 21.27 -37.27 11.81
C THR A 228 19.90 -36.71 12.24
N PRO A 229 19.05 -36.23 11.33
CA PRO A 229 17.75 -35.68 11.73
C PRO A 229 16.99 -36.78 12.49
N ALA A 230 16.50 -36.45 13.68
CA ALA A 230 15.62 -37.33 14.44
C ALA A 230 14.42 -37.68 13.57
N ARG A 231 14.17 -38.97 13.33
CA ARG A 231 12.93 -39.41 12.68
C ARG A 231 11.79 -39.09 13.65
N ILE A 232 10.91 -38.21 13.20
CA ILE A 232 9.62 -38.01 13.86
C ILE A 232 8.78 -39.22 13.47
N ASN A 233 8.53 -40.12 14.43
CA ASN A 233 7.58 -41.23 14.26
C ASN A 233 6.16 -40.74 14.37
#